data_6a40a7a05ef66370ebeb889341eaadf5
#
_entry.id   6a40a7a05ef66370ebeb889341eaadf5
#
_cell.length_a   1.000
_cell.length_b   1.000
_cell.length_c   1.000
_cell.angle_alpha   90.00
_cell.angle_beta   90.00
_cell.angle_gamma   90.00
#
_symmetry.space_group_name_H-M   'P 1'
#
loop_
_entity.id
_entity.type
_entity.pdbx_description
1 polymer ?
#
loop_
_entity_poly.entity_id
_entity_poly.type
_entity_poly.pdbx_seq_one_letter_code
_entity_poly.pdbx_strand_id
1 'polypeptide(L)'
;MNFLLLKLSLSIQVFWINAAAWRDINAIEANISSKKEEVIDARSEGRFLGTAPEPREGLSSGRIPNSKNLSFKKVLENGKLKGDEELDVLFKKLNINNQPLVFSCGSGLTACITLLAASQVLENPLSVYDGSW
;
A
#
# COMPACT_ATOMS: atom_id res chain seq x y z
N MET A 1 -3.94 30.25 13.17
CA MET A 1 -4.23 29.19 12.19
C MET A 1 -3.61 27.91 12.69
N ASN A 2 -4.43 26.88 12.92
CA ASN A 2 -3.99 25.66 13.56
C ASN A 2 -3.36 24.73 12.51
N PHE A 3 -2.05 24.51 12.57
CA PHE A 3 -1.28 23.65 11.66
C PHE A 3 -1.85 22.22 11.55
N LEU A 4 -2.49 21.73 12.65
CA LEU A 4 -3.14 20.41 12.68
C LEU A 4 -4.37 20.36 11.77
N LEU A 5 -5.15 21.44 11.73
CA LEU A 5 -6.33 21.58 10.86
C LEU A 5 -5.92 21.69 9.38
N LEU A 6 -4.78 22.31 9.10
CA LEU A 6 -4.25 22.39 7.73
C LEU A 6 -3.75 21.01 7.25
N LYS A 7 -3.08 20.24 8.10
CA LYS A 7 -2.68 18.87 7.78
C LYS A 7 -3.87 17.94 7.58
N LEU A 8 -4.90 18.05 8.42
CA LEU A 8 -6.15 17.29 8.27
C LEU A 8 -6.91 17.68 7.01
N SER A 9 -6.98 18.97 6.69
CA SER A 9 -7.62 19.48 5.47
C SER A 9 -6.87 19.03 4.21
N LEU A 10 -5.54 19.08 4.21
CA LEU A 10 -4.71 18.59 3.11
C LEU A 10 -4.80 17.07 2.95
N SER A 11 -4.83 16.31 4.04
CA SER A 11 -4.99 14.85 4.01
C SER A 11 -6.35 14.45 3.44
N ILE A 12 -7.41 15.16 3.81
CA ILE A 12 -8.76 14.94 3.28
C ILE A 12 -8.84 15.38 1.82
N GLN A 13 -8.25 16.49 1.44
CA GLN A 13 -8.22 16.94 0.04
C GLN A 13 -7.41 16.02 -0.85
N VAL A 14 -6.27 15.53 -0.38
CA VAL A 14 -5.46 14.53 -1.11
C VAL A 14 -6.23 13.23 -1.25
N PHE A 15 -6.99 12.79 -0.24
CA PHE A 15 -7.84 11.61 -0.32
C PHE A 15 -8.98 11.79 -1.35
N TRP A 16 -9.61 12.97 -1.41
CA TRP A 16 -10.68 13.27 -2.39
C TRP A 16 -10.15 13.50 -3.81
N ILE A 17 -9.00 14.13 -3.96
CA ILE A 17 -8.36 14.33 -5.28
C ILE A 17 -7.85 13.02 -5.86
N ASN A 18 -7.46 12.06 -5.02
CA ASN A 18 -7.02 10.73 -5.41
C ASN A 18 -8.14 9.67 -5.38
N ALA A 19 -9.42 10.05 -5.39
CA ALA A 19 -10.50 9.11 -5.67
C ALA A 19 -10.38 8.46 -7.07
N ALA A 20 -9.52 8.98 -7.95
CA ALA A 20 -9.05 8.35 -9.17
C ALA A 20 -7.88 7.37 -8.94
N ALA A 21 -7.46 7.15 -7.70
CA ALA A 21 -6.31 6.33 -7.32
C ALA A 21 -6.68 4.85 -7.12
N TRP A 22 -7.49 4.34 -8.02
CA TRP A 22 -7.84 2.94 -8.09
C TRP A 22 -7.23 2.29 -9.33
N ARG A 23 -6.76 1.06 -9.19
CA ARG A 23 -6.20 0.28 -10.31
C ARG A 23 -7.00 -1.00 -10.49
N ASP A 24 -7.32 -1.30 -11.73
CA ASP A 24 -7.92 -2.58 -12.12
C ASP A 24 -6.85 -3.61 -12.48
N ILE A 25 -7.29 -4.83 -12.79
CA ILE A 25 -6.39 -5.92 -13.16
C ILE A 25 -5.59 -5.61 -14.43
N ASN A 26 -6.18 -4.91 -15.39
CA ASN A 26 -5.48 -4.56 -16.64
C ASN A 26 -4.32 -3.61 -16.39
N ALA A 27 -4.52 -2.63 -15.49
CA ALA A 27 -3.47 -1.71 -15.08
C ALA A 27 -2.33 -2.45 -14.38
N ILE A 28 -2.63 -3.40 -13.50
CA ILE A 28 -1.63 -4.22 -12.80
C ILE A 28 -0.86 -5.10 -13.79
N GLU A 29 -1.54 -5.77 -14.70
CA GLU A 29 -0.89 -6.60 -15.74
C GLU A 29 0.05 -5.78 -16.62
N ALA A 30 -0.40 -4.62 -17.10
CA ALA A 30 0.43 -3.71 -17.88
C ALA A 30 1.66 -3.23 -17.09
N ASN A 31 1.49 -3.00 -15.79
CA ASN A 31 2.58 -2.53 -14.93
C ASN A 31 3.66 -3.60 -14.68
N ILE A 32 3.35 -4.89 -14.77
CA ILE A 32 4.37 -5.96 -14.67
C ILE A 32 5.50 -5.76 -15.69
N SER A 33 5.14 -5.35 -16.91
CA SER A 33 6.10 -5.07 -17.97
C SER A 33 6.66 -3.66 -17.93
N SER A 34 5.79 -2.66 -17.72
CA SER A 34 6.18 -1.24 -17.78
C SER A 34 6.96 -0.77 -16.55
N LYS A 35 6.68 -1.36 -15.39
CA LYS A 35 7.31 -1.02 -14.08
C LYS A 35 7.26 0.48 -13.75
N LYS A 36 6.23 1.15 -14.22
CA LYS A 36 6.03 2.60 -13.97
C LYS A 36 5.59 2.88 -12.54
N GLU A 37 4.88 1.94 -11.94
CA GLU A 37 4.38 2.03 -10.57
C GLU A 37 5.00 0.92 -9.72
N GLU A 38 5.30 1.24 -8.46
CA GLU A 38 5.77 0.26 -7.49
C GLU A 38 4.57 -0.36 -6.76
N VAL A 39 4.46 -1.67 -6.76
CA VAL A 39 3.36 -2.38 -6.08
C VAL A 39 3.83 -2.79 -4.68
N ILE A 40 3.05 -2.40 -3.67
CA ILE A 40 3.29 -2.72 -2.26
C ILE A 40 2.20 -3.67 -1.78
N ASP A 41 2.59 -4.88 -1.41
CA ASP A 41 1.69 -5.91 -0.90
C ASP A 41 1.59 -5.82 0.63
N ALA A 42 0.38 -5.59 1.12
CA ALA A 42 0.09 -5.42 2.55
C ALA A 42 -0.19 -6.74 3.29
N ARG A 43 -0.17 -7.89 2.60
CA ARG A 43 -0.35 -9.19 3.23
C ARG A 43 0.83 -9.55 4.13
N SER A 44 0.67 -10.60 4.94
CA SER A 44 1.79 -11.16 5.71
C SER A 44 2.92 -11.63 4.79
N GLU A 45 4.13 -11.62 5.31
CA GLU A 45 5.32 -12.04 4.57
C GLU A 45 5.20 -13.49 4.06
N GLY A 46 4.65 -14.40 4.87
CA GLY A 46 4.46 -15.80 4.47
C GLY A 46 3.51 -15.95 3.28
N ARG A 47 2.43 -15.17 3.23
CA ARG A 47 1.53 -15.16 2.06
C ARG A 47 2.20 -14.55 0.83
N PHE A 48 2.93 -13.48 1.01
CA PHE A 48 3.70 -12.83 -0.05
C PHE A 48 4.77 -13.75 -0.65
N LEU A 49 5.46 -14.50 0.19
CA LEU A 49 6.48 -15.47 -0.25
C LEU A 49 5.90 -16.80 -0.76
N GLY A 50 4.60 -17.02 -0.57
CA GLY A 50 3.94 -18.26 -0.93
C GLY A 50 4.25 -19.42 0.03
N THR A 51 4.77 -19.15 1.23
CA THR A 51 5.11 -20.15 2.25
C THR A 51 4.00 -20.38 3.27
N ALA A 52 3.01 -19.52 3.31
CA ALA A 52 1.80 -19.65 4.12
C ALA A 52 0.57 -19.84 3.23
N PRO A 53 -0.45 -20.62 3.67
CA PRO A 53 -1.67 -20.81 2.91
C PRO A 53 -2.49 -19.53 2.82
N GLU A 54 -3.25 -19.38 1.76
CA GLU A 54 -4.26 -18.34 1.64
C GLU A 54 -5.49 -18.69 2.50
N PRO A 55 -6.11 -17.69 3.16
CA PRO A 55 -7.23 -17.94 4.07
C PRO A 55 -8.54 -18.30 3.37
N ARG A 56 -8.62 -18.10 2.06
CA ARG A 56 -9.80 -18.40 1.23
C ARG A 56 -9.43 -19.35 0.10
N GLU A 57 -10.33 -20.31 -0.17
CA GLU A 57 -10.21 -21.16 -1.35
C GLU A 57 -10.25 -20.35 -2.64
N GLY A 58 -9.51 -20.80 -3.64
CA GLY A 58 -9.47 -20.18 -4.96
C GLY A 58 -8.50 -19.00 -5.10
N LEU A 59 -7.83 -18.59 -4.01
CA LEU A 59 -6.76 -17.59 -4.10
C LEU A 59 -5.43 -18.26 -4.44
N SER A 60 -4.69 -17.67 -5.35
CA SER A 60 -3.36 -18.14 -5.72
C SER A 60 -2.33 -17.81 -4.65
N SER A 61 -1.42 -18.73 -4.38
CA SER A 61 -0.24 -18.48 -3.55
C SER A 61 0.76 -17.61 -4.29
N GLY A 62 1.56 -16.85 -3.55
CA GLY A 62 2.60 -15.99 -4.12
C GLY A 62 2.20 -14.52 -4.20
N ARG A 63 2.71 -13.80 -5.19
CA ARG A 63 2.61 -12.35 -5.29
C ARG A 63 2.56 -11.82 -6.71
N ILE A 64 2.13 -10.58 -6.86
CA ILE A 64 2.27 -9.85 -8.12
C ILE A 64 3.77 -9.71 -8.45
N PRO A 65 4.21 -10.04 -9.67
CA PRO A 65 5.61 -9.88 -10.05
C PRO A 65 6.12 -8.44 -9.84
N ASN A 66 7.35 -8.33 -9.37
CA ASN A 66 8.02 -7.05 -9.05
C ASN A 66 7.45 -6.29 -7.84
N SER A 67 6.49 -6.85 -7.10
CA SER A 67 5.97 -6.22 -5.90
C SER A 67 6.93 -6.32 -4.71
N LYS A 68 6.77 -5.41 -3.76
CA LYS A 68 7.46 -5.41 -2.47
C LYS A 68 6.44 -5.67 -1.36
N ASN A 69 6.90 -6.17 -0.23
CA ASN A 69 6.02 -6.49 0.89
C ASN A 69 6.21 -5.53 2.06
N LEU A 70 5.12 -4.96 2.51
CA LEU A 70 5.01 -4.30 3.80
C LEU A 70 3.68 -4.66 4.43
N SER A 71 3.69 -5.68 5.29
CA SER A 71 2.48 -6.13 5.98
C SER A 71 1.80 -4.99 6.74
N PHE A 72 0.47 -4.88 6.61
CA PHE A 72 -0.31 -3.88 7.33
C PHE A 72 -0.10 -3.94 8.85
N LYS A 73 0.23 -5.12 9.40
CA LYS A 73 0.52 -5.27 10.83
C LYS A 73 1.78 -4.52 11.26
N LYS A 74 2.74 -4.35 10.37
CA LYS A 74 4.00 -3.64 10.68
C LYS A 74 3.82 -2.14 10.81
N VAL A 75 2.79 -1.57 10.19
CA VAL A 75 2.50 -0.12 10.30
C VAL A 75 1.59 0.22 11.47
N LEU A 76 1.10 -0.80 12.20
CA LEU A 76 0.22 -0.65 13.35
C LEU A 76 0.93 -0.98 14.66
N GLU A 77 0.51 -0.30 15.72
CA GLU A 77 0.85 -0.59 17.10
C GLU A 77 -0.37 -0.33 17.98
N ASN A 78 -0.79 -1.33 18.76
CA ASN A 78 -1.98 -1.24 19.62
C ASN A 78 -3.25 -0.78 18.87
N GLY A 79 -3.44 -1.24 17.63
CA GLY A 79 -4.60 -0.90 16.80
C GLY A 79 -4.57 0.49 16.17
N LYS A 80 -3.47 1.22 16.30
CA LYS A 80 -3.27 2.56 15.73
C LYS A 80 -2.06 2.57 14.80
N LEU A 81 -2.02 3.52 13.88
CA LEU A 81 -0.81 3.75 13.08
C LEU A 81 0.36 4.13 14.00
N LYS A 82 1.52 3.59 13.68
CA LYS A 82 2.79 4.02 14.29
C LYS A 82 3.06 5.50 14.02
N GLY A 83 3.97 6.08 14.80
CA GLY A 83 4.41 7.46 14.60
C GLY A 83 5.14 7.66 13.27
N ASP A 84 5.15 8.91 12.79
CA ASP A 84 5.71 9.27 11.48
C ASP A 84 7.18 8.84 11.34
N GLU A 85 7.99 8.95 12.38
CA GLU A 85 9.40 8.55 12.35
C GLU A 85 9.56 7.04 12.13
N GLU A 86 8.76 6.21 12.81
CA GLU A 86 8.77 4.76 12.65
C GLU A 86 8.25 4.34 11.27
N LEU A 87 7.19 4.98 10.79
CA LEU A 87 6.65 4.73 9.45
C LEU A 87 7.68 5.09 8.36
N ASP A 88 8.35 6.22 8.50
CA ASP A 88 9.39 6.65 7.57
C ASP A 88 10.53 5.62 7.46
N VAL A 89 10.97 5.08 8.59
CA VAL A 89 11.97 4.00 8.62
C VAL A 89 11.49 2.75 7.87
N LEU A 90 10.23 2.35 8.07
CA LEU A 90 9.66 1.18 7.40
C LEU A 90 9.62 1.36 5.88
N PHE A 91 9.17 2.51 5.40
CA PHE A 91 9.11 2.78 3.97
C PHE A 91 10.50 2.96 3.32
N LYS A 92 11.45 3.55 4.02
CA LYS A 92 12.84 3.66 3.55
C LYS A 92 13.49 2.30 3.32
N LYS A 93 13.18 1.30 4.14
CA LYS A 93 13.69 -0.08 3.97
C LYS A 93 13.20 -0.75 2.68
N LEU A 94 12.13 -0.28 2.08
CA LEU A 94 11.62 -0.80 0.82
C LEU A 94 12.37 -0.29 -0.40
N ASN A 95 13.27 0.68 -0.24
CA ASN A 95 14.00 1.32 -1.34
C ASN A 95 13.06 1.84 -2.44
N ILE A 96 12.02 2.58 -2.02
CA ILE A 96 11.04 3.17 -2.91
C ILE A 96 11.62 4.46 -3.51
N ASN A 97 11.49 4.62 -4.82
CA ASN A 97 11.82 5.84 -5.53
C ASN A 97 10.62 6.81 -5.54
N ASN A 98 10.67 7.84 -6.38
CA ASN A 98 9.59 8.82 -6.53
C ASN A 98 8.42 8.34 -7.41
N GLN A 99 8.39 7.06 -7.75
CA GLN A 99 7.33 6.46 -8.57
C GLN A 99 5.99 6.49 -7.84
N PRO A 100 4.87 6.48 -8.58
CA PRO A 100 3.57 6.18 -8.00
C PRO A 100 3.56 4.79 -7.32
N LEU A 101 2.85 4.68 -6.20
CA LEU A 101 2.72 3.45 -5.43
C LEU A 101 1.31 2.88 -5.57
N VAL A 102 1.22 1.58 -5.76
CA VAL A 102 -0.04 0.84 -5.77
C VAL A 102 -0.04 -0.14 -4.60
N PHE A 103 -1.02 -0.03 -3.71
CA PHE A 103 -1.15 -0.93 -2.56
C PHE A 103 -2.12 -2.06 -2.88
N SER A 104 -1.70 -3.28 -2.58
CA SER A 104 -2.44 -4.51 -2.85
C SER A 104 -2.57 -5.36 -1.59
N CYS A 105 -3.60 -6.18 -1.52
CA CYS A 105 -3.76 -7.23 -0.51
C CYS A 105 -4.71 -8.32 -1.02
N GLY A 106 -5.30 -9.12 -0.13
CA GLY A 106 -6.25 -10.16 -0.52
C GLY A 106 -7.68 -9.67 -0.78
N SER A 107 -8.06 -8.48 -0.31
CA SER A 107 -9.42 -7.94 -0.43
C SER A 107 -9.49 -6.43 -0.67
N GLY A 108 -8.36 -5.75 -0.76
CA GLY A 108 -8.27 -4.29 -0.85
C GLY A 108 -8.34 -3.58 0.51
N LEU A 109 -8.89 -4.20 1.54
CA LEU A 109 -9.11 -3.54 2.84
C LEU A 109 -7.81 -3.24 3.59
N THR A 110 -6.94 -4.24 3.78
CA THR A 110 -5.68 -4.04 4.50
C THR A 110 -4.66 -3.25 3.68
N ALA A 111 -4.79 -3.23 2.37
CA ALA A 111 -4.03 -2.34 1.49
C ALA A 111 -4.29 -0.87 1.82
N CYS A 112 -5.53 -0.51 2.15
CA CYS A 112 -5.89 0.85 2.55
C CYS A 112 -5.19 1.28 3.85
N ILE A 113 -4.96 0.37 4.79
CA ILE A 113 -4.23 0.66 6.03
C ILE A 113 -2.77 1.03 5.72
N THR A 114 -2.09 0.25 4.89
CA THR A 114 -0.71 0.53 4.50
C THR A 114 -0.61 1.79 3.64
N LEU A 115 -1.59 2.03 2.77
CA LEU A 115 -1.69 3.28 2.01
C LEU A 115 -1.84 4.48 2.93
N LEU A 116 -2.72 4.40 3.93
CA LEU A 116 -2.90 5.47 4.90
C LEU A 116 -1.61 5.77 5.67
N ALA A 117 -0.88 4.74 6.05
CA ALA A 117 0.44 4.90 6.67
C ALA A 117 1.43 5.61 5.72
N ALA A 118 1.46 5.22 4.45
CA ALA A 118 2.30 5.87 3.44
C ALA A 118 1.95 7.35 3.28
N SER A 119 0.66 7.69 3.30
CA SER A 119 0.19 9.07 3.16
C SER A 119 0.67 10.01 4.26
N GLN A 120 1.09 9.47 5.41
CA GLN A 120 1.61 10.26 6.52
C GLN A 120 3.06 10.71 6.29
N VAL A 121 3.84 9.96 5.53
CA VAL A 121 5.30 10.12 5.45
C VAL A 121 5.85 10.19 4.02
N LEU A 122 5.07 9.86 3.00
CA LEU A 122 5.48 9.89 1.60
C LEU A 122 4.67 10.91 0.80
N GLU A 123 5.31 11.48 -0.22
CA GLU A 123 4.68 12.40 -1.18
C GLU A 123 4.37 11.72 -2.53
N ASN A 124 4.73 10.45 -2.68
CA ASN A 124 4.42 9.67 -3.87
C ASN A 124 2.92 9.68 -4.17
N PRO A 125 2.49 9.70 -5.42
CA PRO A 125 1.10 9.39 -5.76
C PRO A 125 0.72 7.99 -5.27
N LEU A 126 -0.41 7.85 -4.59
CA LEU A 126 -0.85 6.61 -3.95
C LEU A 126 -2.13 6.10 -4.60
N SER A 127 -2.22 4.80 -4.82
CA SER A 127 -3.42 4.14 -5.34
C SER A 127 -3.62 2.76 -4.72
N VAL A 128 -4.82 2.21 -4.88
CA VAL A 128 -5.18 0.87 -4.40
C VAL A 128 -5.56 -0.01 -5.58
N TYR A 129 -5.09 -1.24 -5.55
CA TYR A 129 -5.62 -2.33 -6.34
C TYR A 129 -6.57 -3.16 -5.46
N ASP A 130 -7.85 -3.15 -5.76
CA ASP A 130 -8.85 -3.84 -4.94
C ASP A 130 -9.09 -5.30 -5.36
N GLY A 131 -8.45 -5.73 -6.40
CA GLY A 131 -8.36 -7.14 -6.76
C GLY A 131 -7.46 -7.93 -5.81
N SER A 132 -7.40 -9.23 -5.99
CA SER A 132 -6.44 -10.10 -5.32
C SER A 132 -5.50 -10.76 -6.33
N TRP A 133 -4.38 -11.19 -5.82
CA TRP A 133 -3.44 -12.02 -6.58
C TRP A 133 -3.99 -13.43 -6.78
#